data_da270854f96cd3b024dff2be9af902ca
#
_entry.id   da270854f96cd3b024dff2be9af902ca
#
_cell.length_a   1.000
_cell.length_b   1.000
_cell.length_c   1.000
_cell.angle_alpha   90.00
_cell.angle_beta   90.00
_cell.angle_gamma   90.00
#
_symmetry.space_group_name_H-M   'P 1'
#
loop_
_entity.id
_entity.type
_entity.pdbx_description
1 polymer ?
#
loop_
_entity_poly.entity_id
_entity_poly.type
_entity_poly.pdbx_seq_one_letter_code
_entity_poly.pdbx_strand_id
1 'polypeptide(L)'
;MNLGLKEKVIVVSGGAKGIGEGISGVLATEGAYVAIVGRNEADNLKAIEKIQAAGGQAWSFVAELSDPNECAKAISEVVEKFGRIDGLVNNAGVNDGVGLENGNYEKFVQSLHSNLIHYYLLAHHALPYLKESRGAIVNIGSKTAETGQGGTSAYAASNGGRNALTREWAVELLQYGIRVNAVIVAECYTPLYDRWIKTLPNPEETLAKITDKIPLGKRMTTSEEIANMVVFLMSKRSSHTTGQIIYVDGGYTHLDRALL
;
A
#
# COMPACT_ATOMS: atom_id res chain seq x y z
N MET A 1 12.21 13.04 -15.22
CA MET A 1 11.70 14.11 -14.31
C MET A 1 12.42 13.94 -12.98
N ASN A 2 12.99 14.98 -12.39
CA ASN A 2 13.57 14.85 -11.05
C ASN A 2 12.42 14.90 -10.00
N LEU A 3 12.23 13.84 -9.26
CA LEU A 3 11.19 13.72 -8.24
C LEU A 3 11.62 14.26 -6.88
N GLY A 4 12.92 14.50 -6.68
CA GLY A 4 13.49 15.05 -5.44
C GLY A 4 13.40 14.09 -4.25
N LEU A 5 13.50 12.78 -4.52
CA LEU A 5 13.43 11.72 -3.51
C LEU A 5 14.81 11.22 -3.05
N LYS A 6 15.89 11.68 -3.68
CA LYS A 6 17.23 11.24 -3.30
C LYS A 6 17.47 11.47 -1.80
N GLU A 7 17.93 10.42 -1.13
CA GLU A 7 18.24 10.37 0.32
C GLU A 7 17.03 10.64 1.25
N LYS A 8 15.81 10.62 0.70
CA LYS A 8 14.58 10.69 1.48
C LYS A 8 14.28 9.34 2.12
N VAL A 9 13.98 9.34 3.40
CA VAL A 9 13.63 8.13 4.15
C VAL A 9 12.14 7.86 4.00
N ILE A 10 11.81 6.77 3.31
CA ILE A 10 10.43 6.37 3.05
C ILE A 10 10.16 5.01 3.70
N VAL A 11 9.21 4.99 4.62
CA VAL A 11 8.74 3.75 5.25
C VAL A 11 7.70 3.09 4.35
N VAL A 12 7.87 1.80 4.06
CA VAL A 12 6.93 1.01 3.24
C VAL A 12 6.49 -0.21 4.03
N SER A 13 5.24 -0.21 4.52
CA SER A 13 4.68 -1.38 5.18
C SER A 13 4.33 -2.47 4.16
N GLY A 14 4.74 -3.73 4.44
CA GLY A 14 4.62 -4.82 3.47
C GLY A 14 5.47 -4.62 2.22
N GLY A 15 6.59 -3.91 2.32
CA GLY A 15 7.46 -3.51 1.22
C GLY A 15 8.26 -4.63 0.54
N ALA A 16 8.13 -5.88 1.00
CA ALA A 16 8.97 -6.99 0.54
C ALA A 16 8.37 -7.85 -0.58
N LYS A 17 7.07 -7.75 -0.85
CA LYS A 17 6.36 -8.59 -1.84
C LYS A 17 5.29 -7.84 -2.60
N GLY A 18 5.02 -8.29 -3.82
CA GLY A 18 3.90 -7.83 -4.65
C GLY A 18 3.94 -6.32 -4.91
N ILE A 19 2.85 -5.63 -4.60
CA ILE A 19 2.73 -4.18 -4.80
C ILE A 19 3.78 -3.43 -3.97
N GLY A 20 3.97 -3.82 -2.70
CA GLY A 20 4.98 -3.21 -1.83
C GLY A 20 6.41 -3.37 -2.33
N GLU A 21 6.77 -4.54 -2.90
CA GLU A 21 8.08 -4.78 -3.53
C GLU A 21 8.28 -3.85 -4.73
N GLY A 22 7.25 -3.70 -5.58
CA GLY A 22 7.28 -2.74 -6.69
C GLY A 22 7.51 -1.30 -6.21
N ILE A 23 6.76 -0.88 -5.18
CA ILE A 23 6.90 0.45 -4.59
C ILE A 23 8.31 0.66 -4.03
N SER A 24 8.82 -0.30 -3.25
CA SER A 24 10.16 -0.25 -2.68
C SER A 24 11.25 -0.16 -3.75
N GLY A 25 11.11 -0.92 -4.84
CA GLY A 25 12.03 -0.91 -5.97
C GLY A 25 12.06 0.45 -6.68
N VAL A 26 10.89 1.00 -7.05
CA VAL A 26 10.83 2.29 -7.77
C VAL A 26 11.30 3.44 -6.87
N LEU A 27 10.94 3.46 -5.58
CA LEU A 27 11.47 4.45 -4.62
C LEU A 27 13.01 4.43 -4.56
N ALA A 28 13.58 3.23 -4.48
CA ALA A 28 15.03 3.05 -4.42
C ALA A 28 15.74 3.49 -5.72
N THR A 29 15.11 3.25 -6.89
CA THR A 29 15.61 3.73 -8.19
C THR A 29 15.63 5.27 -8.26
N GLU A 30 14.69 5.95 -7.60
CA GLU A 30 14.66 7.41 -7.45
C GLU A 30 15.63 7.93 -6.36
N GLY A 31 16.44 7.03 -5.79
CA GLY A 31 17.47 7.34 -4.81
C GLY A 31 16.97 7.51 -3.38
N ALA A 32 15.73 7.12 -3.07
CA ALA A 32 15.24 7.12 -1.70
C ALA A 32 15.90 6.02 -0.85
N TYR A 33 15.98 6.26 0.44
CA TYR A 33 16.31 5.26 1.46
C TYR A 33 15.02 4.57 1.88
N VAL A 34 14.86 3.30 1.53
CA VAL A 34 13.61 2.57 1.73
C VAL A 34 13.69 1.75 3.01
N ALA A 35 12.81 2.07 3.98
CA ALA A 35 12.63 1.29 5.19
C ALA A 35 11.48 0.28 4.97
N ILE A 36 11.82 -0.97 4.70
CA ILE A 36 10.86 -2.06 4.51
C ILE A 36 10.42 -2.58 5.87
N VAL A 37 9.15 -2.37 6.22
CA VAL A 37 8.54 -2.91 7.43
C VAL A 37 7.70 -4.13 7.09
N GLY A 38 8.05 -5.31 7.62
CA GLY A 38 7.32 -6.53 7.36
C GLY A 38 7.71 -7.66 8.32
N ARG A 39 6.80 -8.59 8.56
CA ARG A 39 6.95 -9.65 9.58
C ARG A 39 7.93 -10.77 9.23
N ASN A 40 8.22 -10.97 7.95
CA ASN A 40 9.09 -12.05 7.49
C ASN A 40 10.44 -11.47 7.07
N GLU A 41 11.47 -11.71 7.91
CA GLU A 41 12.82 -11.20 7.67
C GLU A 41 13.44 -11.73 6.38
N ALA A 42 13.27 -13.01 6.07
CA ALA A 42 13.83 -13.60 4.86
C ALA A 42 13.25 -12.96 3.58
N ASP A 43 11.95 -12.63 3.59
CA ASP A 43 11.31 -11.91 2.48
C ASP A 43 11.85 -10.48 2.37
N ASN A 44 12.03 -9.80 3.50
CA ASN A 44 12.59 -8.44 3.55
C ASN A 44 14.01 -8.43 2.99
N LEU A 45 14.88 -9.36 3.43
CA LEU A 45 16.26 -9.46 2.98
C LEU A 45 16.35 -9.76 1.48
N LYS A 46 15.51 -10.67 0.97
CA LYS A 46 15.45 -10.97 -0.47
C LYS A 46 15.05 -9.75 -1.31
N ALA A 47 14.11 -8.92 -0.82
CA ALA A 47 13.74 -7.68 -1.50
C ALA A 47 14.89 -6.65 -1.47
N ILE A 48 15.59 -6.55 -0.34
CA ILE A 48 16.75 -5.68 -0.20
C ILE A 48 17.88 -6.09 -1.15
N GLU A 49 18.20 -7.38 -1.25
CA GLU A 49 19.21 -7.90 -2.19
C GLU A 49 18.89 -7.48 -3.64
N LYS A 50 17.65 -7.60 -4.07
CA LYS A 50 17.23 -7.16 -5.40
C LYS A 50 17.40 -5.65 -5.60
N ILE A 51 17.01 -4.85 -4.61
CA ILE A 51 17.14 -3.39 -4.65
C ILE A 51 18.61 -2.99 -4.71
N GLN A 52 19.46 -3.60 -3.91
CA GLN A 52 20.90 -3.33 -3.87
C GLN A 52 21.59 -3.77 -5.17
N ALA A 53 21.21 -4.91 -5.74
CA ALA A 53 21.71 -5.36 -7.04
C ALA A 53 21.36 -4.37 -8.18
N ALA A 54 20.27 -3.63 -8.04
CA ALA A 54 19.86 -2.55 -8.96
C ALA A 54 20.48 -1.17 -8.60
N GLY A 55 21.38 -1.11 -7.60
CA GLY A 55 22.07 0.12 -7.17
C GLY A 55 21.28 0.98 -6.19
N GLY A 56 20.12 0.53 -5.72
CA GLY A 56 19.29 1.23 -4.74
C GLY A 56 19.68 0.92 -3.28
N GLN A 57 18.96 1.54 -2.35
CA GLN A 57 19.22 1.39 -0.91
C GLN A 57 17.94 1.06 -0.15
N ALA A 58 17.97 -0.04 0.61
CA ALA A 58 16.85 -0.45 1.45
C ALA A 58 17.33 -1.17 2.72
N TRP A 59 16.50 -1.14 3.76
CA TRP A 59 16.77 -1.77 5.07
C TRP A 59 15.51 -2.48 5.58
N SER A 60 15.71 -3.56 6.34
CA SER A 60 14.64 -4.35 6.96
C SER A 60 14.37 -3.89 8.38
N PHE A 61 13.08 -3.78 8.70
CA PHE A 61 12.55 -3.58 10.04
C PHE A 61 11.47 -4.64 10.27
N VAL A 62 11.74 -5.61 11.12
CA VAL A 62 10.84 -6.75 11.33
C VAL A 62 9.76 -6.37 12.32
N ALA A 63 8.49 -6.47 11.91
CA ALA A 63 7.35 -6.17 12.77
C ALA A 63 6.09 -6.93 12.33
N GLU A 64 5.35 -7.48 13.31
CA GLU A 64 3.98 -7.95 13.12
C GLU A 64 3.01 -6.77 13.32
N LEU A 65 2.51 -6.25 12.21
CA LEU A 65 1.73 -5.00 12.21
C LEU A 65 0.33 -5.12 12.84
N SER A 66 -0.14 -6.31 13.14
CA SER A 66 -1.34 -6.51 13.95
C SER A 66 -1.11 -6.27 15.45
N ASP A 67 0.16 -6.17 15.88
CA ASP A 67 0.56 -5.78 17.24
C ASP A 67 0.88 -4.27 17.31
N PRO A 68 0.15 -3.50 18.15
CA PRO A 68 0.41 -2.06 18.31
C PRO A 68 1.83 -1.72 18.79
N ASN A 69 2.42 -2.57 19.65
CA ASN A 69 3.77 -2.33 20.17
C ASN A 69 4.83 -2.54 19.10
N GLU A 70 4.63 -3.52 18.23
CA GLU A 70 5.53 -3.77 17.10
C GLU A 70 5.45 -2.65 16.05
N CYS A 71 4.27 -2.03 15.86
CA CYS A 71 4.16 -0.83 15.03
C CYS A 71 4.97 0.35 15.58
N ALA A 72 4.88 0.60 16.89
CA ALA A 72 5.65 1.66 17.56
C ALA A 72 7.16 1.39 17.46
N LYS A 73 7.58 0.15 17.76
CA LYS A 73 8.96 -0.30 17.71
C LYS A 73 9.56 -0.14 16.30
N ALA A 74 8.87 -0.58 15.27
CA ALA A 74 9.34 -0.45 13.88
C ALA A 74 9.64 1.01 13.51
N ILE A 75 8.77 1.93 13.84
CA ILE A 75 8.99 3.37 13.59
C ILE A 75 10.17 3.89 14.41
N SER A 76 10.28 3.49 15.69
CA SER A 76 11.42 3.87 16.56
C SER A 76 12.75 3.42 15.98
N GLU A 77 12.86 2.17 15.52
CA GLU A 77 14.07 1.60 14.90
C GLU A 77 14.45 2.34 13.58
N VAL A 78 13.44 2.71 12.76
CA VAL A 78 13.70 3.54 11.55
C VAL A 78 14.28 4.88 11.95
N VAL A 79 13.72 5.53 12.98
CA VAL A 79 14.20 6.83 13.46
C VAL A 79 15.59 6.71 14.10
N GLU A 80 15.83 5.70 14.89
CA GLU A 80 17.16 5.45 15.46
C GLU A 80 18.23 5.34 14.36
N LYS A 81 17.88 4.67 13.25
CA LYS A 81 18.81 4.49 12.13
C LYS A 81 19.04 5.75 11.30
N PHE A 82 17.98 6.52 11.02
CA PHE A 82 18.06 7.60 10.03
C PHE A 82 17.86 9.01 10.59
N GLY A 83 17.38 9.13 11.83
CA GLY A 83 17.05 10.41 12.47
C GLY A 83 15.85 11.14 11.86
N ARG A 84 15.19 10.55 10.83
CA ARG A 84 14.10 11.21 10.08
C ARG A 84 13.16 10.22 9.39
N ILE A 85 11.95 10.68 9.06
CA ILE A 85 11.03 10.04 8.12
C ILE A 85 10.48 11.13 7.19
N ASP A 86 10.61 10.95 5.88
CA ASP A 86 10.12 11.88 4.86
C ASP A 86 8.82 11.42 4.22
N GLY A 87 8.49 10.14 4.35
CA GLY A 87 7.23 9.60 3.83
C GLY A 87 6.87 8.26 4.42
N LEU A 88 5.57 7.98 4.38
CA LEU A 88 4.99 6.71 4.82
C LEU A 88 4.09 6.15 3.72
N VAL A 89 4.37 4.94 3.26
CA VAL A 89 3.50 4.14 2.40
C VAL A 89 2.86 3.04 3.23
N ASN A 90 1.60 3.21 3.55
CA ASN A 90 0.77 2.18 4.15
C ASN A 90 0.28 1.24 3.04
N ASN A 91 0.89 0.04 2.94
CA ASN A 91 0.58 -0.92 1.90
C ASN A 91 0.22 -2.31 2.45
N ALA A 92 0.74 -2.70 3.60
CA ALA A 92 0.47 -4.02 4.16
C ALA A 92 -1.04 -4.32 4.26
N GLY A 93 -1.42 -5.56 3.97
CA GLY A 93 -2.80 -6.00 4.06
C GLY A 93 -3.03 -7.33 3.37
N VAL A 94 -4.17 -7.94 3.65
CA VAL A 94 -4.57 -9.23 3.10
C VAL A 94 -6.09 -9.30 2.96
N ASN A 95 -6.57 -9.78 1.81
CA ASN A 95 -7.98 -10.17 1.71
C ASN A 95 -8.13 -11.57 2.33
N ASP A 96 -8.66 -11.61 3.52
CA ASP A 96 -8.81 -12.81 4.36
C ASP A 96 -10.16 -13.51 4.20
N GLY A 97 -11.02 -13.03 3.32
CA GLY A 97 -12.27 -13.69 2.96
C GLY A 97 -13.33 -13.68 4.08
N VAL A 98 -13.25 -12.72 5.01
CA VAL A 98 -14.24 -12.59 6.10
C VAL A 98 -15.49 -11.90 5.56
N GLY A 99 -16.48 -12.73 5.19
CA GLY A 99 -17.79 -12.32 4.69
C GLY A 99 -18.86 -12.20 5.79
N LEU A 100 -20.08 -11.85 5.38
CA LEU A 100 -21.20 -11.73 6.32
C LEU A 100 -21.66 -13.09 6.84
N GLU A 101 -21.71 -14.12 5.99
CA GLU A 101 -22.19 -15.44 6.33
C GLU A 101 -21.14 -16.28 7.08
N ASN A 102 -19.89 -16.26 6.62
CA ASN A 102 -18.80 -17.08 7.16
C ASN A 102 -17.92 -16.38 8.19
N GLY A 103 -18.21 -15.09 8.48
CA GLY A 103 -17.51 -14.29 9.46
C GLY A 103 -18.07 -14.46 10.87
N ASN A 104 -17.33 -13.92 11.84
CA ASN A 104 -17.76 -13.70 13.22
C ASN A 104 -17.06 -12.46 13.77
N TYR A 105 -17.37 -12.06 15.00
CA TYR A 105 -16.79 -10.88 15.63
C TYR A 105 -15.25 -10.91 15.65
N GLU A 106 -14.67 -12.02 16.11
CA GLU A 106 -13.22 -12.18 16.27
C GLU A 106 -12.50 -12.08 14.93
N LYS A 107 -12.99 -12.76 13.90
CA LYS A 107 -12.42 -12.69 12.54
C LYS A 107 -12.55 -11.29 11.96
N PHE A 108 -13.70 -10.63 12.17
CA PHE A 108 -13.93 -9.28 11.68
C PHE A 108 -12.95 -8.29 12.32
N VAL A 109 -12.79 -8.33 13.64
CA VAL A 109 -11.85 -7.47 14.38
C VAL A 109 -10.41 -7.77 13.97
N GLN A 110 -10.03 -9.04 13.84
CA GLN A 110 -8.70 -9.44 13.38
C GLN A 110 -8.40 -8.91 11.96
N SER A 111 -9.40 -8.94 11.08
CA SER A 111 -9.26 -8.36 9.73
C SER A 111 -9.04 -6.85 9.78
N LEU A 112 -9.72 -6.12 10.67
CA LEU A 112 -9.46 -4.68 10.87
C LEU A 112 -8.04 -4.43 11.39
N HIS A 113 -7.52 -5.24 12.31
CA HIS A 113 -6.12 -5.15 12.75
C HIS A 113 -5.15 -5.34 11.59
N SER A 114 -5.39 -6.36 10.76
CA SER A 114 -4.51 -6.74 9.64
C SER A 114 -4.61 -5.79 8.44
N ASN A 115 -5.66 -4.94 8.34
CA ASN A 115 -5.95 -4.17 7.14
C ASN A 115 -6.21 -2.67 7.35
N LEU A 116 -6.45 -2.20 8.58
CA LEU A 116 -6.80 -0.80 8.85
C LEU A 116 -6.05 -0.23 10.05
N ILE A 117 -6.08 -0.89 11.20
CA ILE A 117 -5.60 -0.31 12.46
C ILE A 117 -4.11 0.03 12.39
N HIS A 118 -3.30 -0.82 11.79
CA HIS A 118 -1.86 -0.55 11.64
C HIS A 118 -1.55 0.64 10.72
N TYR A 119 -2.43 1.03 9.78
CA TYR A 119 -2.29 2.26 9.01
C TYR A 119 -2.30 3.48 9.92
N TYR A 120 -3.27 3.50 10.85
CA TYR A 120 -3.35 4.54 11.88
C TYR A 120 -2.12 4.51 12.79
N LEU A 121 -1.74 3.36 13.30
CA LEU A 121 -0.62 3.24 14.25
C LEU A 121 0.71 3.69 13.63
N LEU A 122 1.03 3.23 12.42
CA LEU A 122 2.24 3.65 11.74
C LEU A 122 2.25 5.16 11.45
N ALA A 123 1.12 5.72 11.00
CA ALA A 123 0.99 7.15 10.77
C ALA A 123 1.12 7.95 12.08
N HIS A 124 0.48 7.49 13.16
CA HIS A 124 0.55 8.12 14.48
C HIS A 124 1.99 8.20 15.01
N HIS A 125 2.72 7.08 14.98
CA HIS A 125 4.10 7.04 15.47
C HIS A 125 5.09 7.78 14.56
N ALA A 126 4.85 7.81 13.24
CA ALA A 126 5.68 8.54 12.29
C ALA A 126 5.40 10.06 12.28
N LEU A 127 4.26 10.48 12.83
CA LEU A 127 3.77 11.88 12.72
C LEU A 127 4.75 12.94 13.20
N PRO A 128 5.47 12.82 14.33
CA PRO A 128 6.45 13.83 14.75
C PRO A 128 7.50 14.12 13.66
N TYR A 129 8.02 13.07 13.04
CA TYR A 129 9.07 13.16 12.01
C TYR A 129 8.53 13.63 10.65
N LEU A 130 7.29 13.24 10.32
CA LEU A 130 6.60 13.76 9.14
C LEU A 130 6.29 15.24 9.25
N LYS A 131 6.05 15.78 10.46
CA LYS A 131 5.91 17.22 10.71
C LYS A 131 7.20 17.97 10.43
N GLU A 132 8.33 17.47 10.92
CA GLU A 132 9.64 18.07 10.70
C GLU A 132 10.03 18.08 9.21
N SER A 133 9.79 16.98 8.52
CA SER A 133 10.14 16.83 7.10
C SER A 133 9.15 17.48 6.14
N ARG A 134 7.94 17.84 6.60
CA ARG A 134 6.76 18.20 5.78
C ARG A 134 6.51 17.13 4.72
N GLY A 135 6.44 15.88 5.20
CA GLY A 135 6.46 14.69 4.37
C GLY A 135 5.14 14.39 3.66
N ALA A 136 4.98 13.14 3.23
CA ALA A 136 3.75 12.67 2.61
C ALA A 136 3.36 11.28 3.14
N ILE A 137 2.05 11.00 3.14
CA ILE A 137 1.49 9.67 3.41
C ILE A 137 0.74 9.22 2.16
N VAL A 138 0.98 7.96 1.73
CA VAL A 138 0.17 7.31 0.70
C VAL A 138 -0.40 6.02 1.26
N ASN A 139 -1.72 5.91 1.22
CA ASN A 139 -2.45 4.72 1.62
C ASN A 139 -2.79 3.88 0.39
N ILE A 140 -2.39 2.61 0.37
CA ILE A 140 -2.82 1.69 -0.68
C ILE A 140 -4.18 1.13 -0.31
N GLY A 141 -5.14 1.33 -1.21
CA GLY A 141 -6.51 0.85 -1.07
C GLY A 141 -6.88 -0.19 -2.12
N SER A 142 -8.13 -0.59 -2.10
CA SER A 142 -8.68 -1.59 -3.03
C SER A 142 -10.01 -1.10 -3.60
N LYS A 143 -10.31 -1.52 -4.83
CA LYS A 143 -11.63 -1.35 -5.46
C LYS A 143 -12.79 -1.80 -4.56
N THR A 144 -12.55 -2.72 -3.62
CA THR A 144 -13.56 -3.24 -2.70
C THR A 144 -14.14 -2.19 -1.75
N ALA A 145 -13.52 -1.01 -1.67
CA ALA A 145 -14.11 0.14 -0.97
C ALA A 145 -15.30 0.76 -1.74
N GLU A 146 -15.36 0.58 -3.07
CA GLU A 146 -16.34 1.21 -3.96
C GLU A 146 -17.24 0.16 -4.63
N THR A 147 -16.70 -1.03 -4.93
CA THR A 147 -17.44 -2.10 -5.61
C THR A 147 -17.67 -3.28 -4.68
N GLY A 148 -18.90 -3.79 -4.65
CA GLY A 148 -19.18 -5.05 -3.96
C GLY A 148 -18.52 -6.21 -4.67
N GLN A 149 -17.71 -7.00 -3.96
CA GLN A 149 -17.09 -8.21 -4.48
C GLN A 149 -17.76 -9.49 -3.96
N GLY A 150 -18.37 -9.43 -2.78
CA GLY A 150 -18.94 -10.57 -2.05
C GLY A 150 -17.89 -11.33 -1.23
N GLY A 151 -18.31 -11.87 -0.07
CA GLY A 151 -17.47 -12.68 0.81
C GLY A 151 -16.28 -11.98 1.48
N THR A 152 -16.22 -10.65 1.45
CA THR A 152 -15.05 -9.87 1.92
C THR A 152 -15.45 -8.65 2.76
N SER A 153 -16.49 -8.77 3.59
CA SER A 153 -17.08 -7.65 4.35
C SER A 153 -16.06 -6.89 5.19
N ALA A 154 -15.20 -7.59 5.94
CA ALA A 154 -14.21 -6.96 6.80
C ALA A 154 -13.10 -6.25 6.00
N TYR A 155 -12.66 -6.86 4.90
CA TYR A 155 -11.67 -6.24 4.01
C TYR A 155 -12.25 -5.01 3.30
N ALA A 156 -13.50 -5.06 2.83
CA ALA A 156 -14.19 -3.92 2.24
C ALA A 156 -14.36 -2.77 3.24
N ALA A 157 -14.78 -3.06 4.49
CA ALA A 157 -14.88 -2.08 5.55
C ALA A 157 -13.52 -1.42 5.84
N SER A 158 -12.43 -2.21 5.90
CA SER A 158 -11.08 -1.70 6.09
C SER A 158 -10.66 -0.75 4.96
N ASN A 159 -10.92 -1.10 3.70
CA ASN A 159 -10.57 -0.24 2.57
C ASN A 159 -11.41 1.03 2.50
N GLY A 160 -12.70 0.96 2.83
CA GLY A 160 -13.55 2.15 3.02
C GLY A 160 -13.01 3.05 4.12
N GLY A 161 -12.57 2.46 5.25
CA GLY A 161 -11.89 3.16 6.34
C GLY A 161 -10.61 3.87 5.88
N ARG A 162 -9.77 3.22 5.04
CA ARG A 162 -8.54 3.84 4.48
C ARG A 162 -8.87 5.07 3.64
N ASN A 163 -9.95 5.02 2.83
CA ASN A 163 -10.40 6.16 2.04
C ASN A 163 -10.87 7.31 2.93
N ALA A 164 -11.60 7.03 4.01
CA ALA A 164 -12.03 8.01 4.99
C ALA A 164 -10.83 8.63 5.71
N LEU A 165 -9.90 7.82 6.25
CA LEU A 165 -8.68 8.27 6.92
C LEU A 165 -7.80 9.13 6.00
N THR A 166 -7.74 8.81 4.71
CA THR A 166 -6.97 9.61 3.74
C THR A 166 -7.48 11.05 3.67
N ARG A 167 -8.79 11.25 3.62
CA ARG A 167 -9.38 12.61 3.58
C ARG A 167 -9.28 13.31 4.93
N GLU A 168 -9.55 12.58 6.01
CA GLU A 168 -9.46 13.13 7.37
C GLU A 168 -8.05 13.60 7.70
N TRP A 169 -7.05 12.74 7.50
CA TRP A 169 -5.66 13.11 7.74
C TRP A 169 -5.16 14.21 6.79
N ALA A 170 -5.68 14.26 5.56
CA ALA A 170 -5.35 15.37 4.66
C ALA A 170 -5.76 16.72 5.26
N VAL A 171 -6.91 16.79 5.95
CA VAL A 171 -7.36 18.02 6.64
C VAL A 171 -6.59 18.27 7.93
N GLU A 172 -6.47 17.26 8.80
CA GLU A 172 -5.77 17.37 10.09
C GLU A 172 -4.32 17.87 9.92
N LEU A 173 -3.67 17.47 8.84
CA LEU A 173 -2.23 17.67 8.64
C LEU A 173 -1.89 18.87 7.73
N LEU A 174 -2.88 19.61 7.20
CA LEU A 174 -2.67 20.81 6.38
C LEU A 174 -1.75 21.83 7.04
N GLN A 175 -1.98 22.11 8.32
CA GLN A 175 -1.19 23.08 9.07
C GLN A 175 0.31 22.76 9.16
N TYR A 176 0.68 21.49 8.96
CA TYR A 176 2.07 21.01 8.96
C TYR A 176 2.66 20.88 7.55
N GLY A 177 1.88 21.15 6.51
CA GLY A 177 2.30 20.99 5.12
C GLY A 177 2.50 19.53 4.72
N ILE A 178 1.87 18.58 5.42
CA ILE A 178 1.90 17.13 5.11
C ILE A 178 0.77 16.83 4.13
N ARG A 179 1.07 16.06 3.10
CA ARG A 179 0.08 15.62 2.10
C ARG A 179 -0.31 14.16 2.34
N VAL A 180 -1.59 13.86 2.19
CA VAL A 180 -2.11 12.50 2.36
C VAL A 180 -2.99 12.13 1.18
N ASN A 181 -2.65 11.04 0.48
CA ASN A 181 -3.41 10.55 -0.67
C ASN A 181 -3.57 9.03 -0.61
N ALA A 182 -4.48 8.48 -1.39
CA ALA A 182 -4.62 7.04 -1.58
C ALA A 182 -4.43 6.65 -3.04
N VAL A 183 -3.86 5.45 -3.25
CA VAL A 183 -3.81 4.77 -4.55
C VAL A 183 -4.65 3.51 -4.45
N ILE A 184 -5.69 3.44 -5.28
CA ILE A 184 -6.64 2.33 -5.30
C ILE A 184 -6.26 1.35 -6.42
N VAL A 185 -6.21 0.09 -6.04
CA VAL A 185 -5.85 -1.02 -6.92
C VAL A 185 -7.06 -1.92 -7.13
N ALA A 186 -7.25 -2.41 -8.34
CA ALA A 186 -8.20 -3.47 -8.63
C ALA A 186 -7.46 -4.82 -8.76
N GLU A 187 -7.17 -5.22 -9.98
CA GLU A 187 -6.52 -6.50 -10.27
C GLU A 187 -5.03 -6.31 -10.54
N CYS A 188 -4.20 -6.89 -9.68
CA CYS A 188 -2.74 -6.90 -9.82
C CYS A 188 -2.21 -8.30 -9.53
N TYR A 189 -1.47 -8.90 -10.47
CA TYR A 189 -0.95 -10.25 -10.30
C TYR A 189 0.26 -10.25 -9.37
N THR A 190 -0.01 -10.59 -8.13
CA THR A 190 0.97 -10.66 -7.04
C THR A 190 1.14 -12.11 -6.56
N PRO A 191 2.18 -12.44 -5.76
CA PRO A 191 2.28 -13.76 -5.15
C PRO A 191 1.07 -14.16 -4.28
N LEU A 192 0.37 -13.18 -3.69
CA LEU A 192 -0.88 -13.42 -2.97
C LEU A 192 -2.00 -13.80 -3.95
N TYR A 193 -2.11 -13.06 -5.06
CA TYR A 193 -3.10 -13.32 -6.10
C TYR A 193 -2.88 -14.69 -6.77
N ASP A 194 -1.62 -15.04 -7.07
CA ASP A 194 -1.24 -16.34 -7.63
C ASP A 194 -1.67 -17.51 -6.74
N ARG A 195 -1.46 -17.38 -5.43
CA ARG A 195 -1.95 -18.39 -4.47
C ARG A 195 -3.47 -18.47 -4.44
N TRP A 196 -4.15 -17.34 -4.41
CA TRP A 196 -5.60 -17.30 -4.36
C TRP A 196 -6.25 -17.89 -5.62
N ILE A 197 -5.81 -17.48 -6.81
CA ILE A 197 -6.42 -17.95 -8.08
C ILE A 197 -6.31 -19.48 -8.22
N LYS A 198 -5.22 -20.07 -7.72
CA LYS A 198 -4.99 -21.52 -7.72
C LYS A 198 -5.92 -22.30 -6.78
N THR A 199 -6.64 -21.63 -5.87
CA THR A 199 -7.67 -22.25 -5.02
C THR A 199 -9.02 -22.36 -5.72
N LEU A 200 -9.21 -21.67 -6.84
CA LEU A 200 -10.48 -21.64 -7.56
C LEU A 200 -10.58 -22.78 -8.59
N PRO A 201 -11.80 -23.21 -8.96
CA PRO A 201 -12.01 -24.11 -10.09
C PRO A 201 -11.50 -23.47 -11.39
N ASN A 202 -10.82 -24.26 -12.23
CA ASN A 202 -10.28 -23.82 -13.53
C ASN A 202 -9.50 -22.49 -13.45
N PRO A 203 -8.36 -22.43 -12.74
CA PRO A 203 -7.66 -21.17 -12.44
C PRO A 203 -7.32 -20.35 -13.68
N GLU A 204 -6.86 -21.00 -14.77
CA GLU A 204 -6.47 -20.33 -16.02
C GLU A 204 -7.67 -19.68 -16.71
N GLU A 205 -8.79 -20.41 -16.83
CA GLU A 205 -10.01 -19.87 -17.42
C GLU A 205 -10.60 -18.74 -16.57
N THR A 206 -10.55 -18.90 -15.24
CA THR A 206 -11.03 -17.87 -14.31
C THR A 206 -10.16 -16.61 -14.41
N LEU A 207 -8.84 -16.76 -14.51
CA LEU A 207 -7.91 -15.65 -14.71
C LEU A 207 -8.18 -14.93 -16.03
N ALA A 208 -8.37 -15.67 -17.12
CA ALA A 208 -8.70 -15.09 -18.42
C ALA A 208 -10.02 -14.30 -18.39
N LYS A 209 -11.06 -14.82 -17.72
CA LYS A 209 -12.34 -14.12 -17.53
C LYS A 209 -12.20 -12.82 -16.70
N ILE A 210 -11.33 -12.82 -15.70
CA ILE A 210 -11.06 -11.64 -14.89
C ILE A 210 -10.34 -10.57 -15.71
N THR A 211 -9.28 -10.96 -16.43
CA THR A 211 -8.48 -10.02 -17.23
C THR A 211 -9.26 -9.44 -18.40
N ASP A 212 -10.14 -10.23 -19.04
CA ASP A 212 -10.99 -9.75 -20.14
C ASP A 212 -11.95 -8.63 -19.70
N LYS A 213 -12.28 -8.56 -18.41
CA LYS A 213 -13.11 -7.50 -17.84
C LYS A 213 -12.38 -6.22 -17.49
N ILE A 214 -11.06 -6.16 -17.63
CA ILE A 214 -10.30 -4.95 -17.40
C ILE A 214 -10.31 -4.12 -18.69
N PRO A 215 -10.89 -2.91 -18.69
CA PRO A 215 -11.14 -2.15 -19.91
C PRO A 215 -9.86 -1.84 -20.69
N LEU A 216 -8.83 -1.30 -20.01
CA LEU A 216 -7.60 -0.89 -20.67
C LEU A 216 -6.67 -2.09 -20.87
N GLY A 217 -6.57 -2.53 -22.12
CA GLY A 217 -5.61 -3.54 -22.55
C GLY A 217 -5.92 -4.97 -22.11
N LYS A 218 -7.06 -5.24 -21.49
CA LYS A 218 -7.50 -6.57 -21.02
C LYS A 218 -6.40 -7.35 -20.30
N ARG A 219 -5.69 -6.65 -19.42
CA ARG A 219 -4.60 -7.16 -18.60
C ARG A 219 -4.64 -6.60 -17.19
N MET A 220 -4.03 -7.31 -16.28
CA MET A 220 -3.85 -6.78 -14.91
C MET A 220 -2.89 -5.61 -14.88
N THR A 221 -3.09 -4.72 -13.90
CA THR A 221 -2.15 -3.67 -13.55
C THR A 221 -0.88 -4.29 -12.97
N THR A 222 0.27 -3.78 -13.34
CA THR A 222 1.55 -4.23 -12.77
C THR A 222 1.84 -3.52 -11.45
N SER A 223 2.65 -4.14 -10.60
CA SER A 223 3.13 -3.49 -9.36
C SER A 223 3.96 -2.23 -9.64
N GLU A 224 4.66 -2.18 -10.77
CA GLU A 224 5.42 -1.00 -11.20
C GLU A 224 4.50 0.17 -11.61
N GLU A 225 3.41 -0.08 -12.33
CA GLU A 225 2.43 0.97 -12.68
C GLU A 225 1.81 1.60 -11.43
N ILE A 226 1.50 0.77 -10.41
CA ILE A 226 1.02 1.25 -9.11
C ILE A 226 2.13 2.05 -8.40
N ALA A 227 3.35 1.51 -8.38
CA ALA A 227 4.50 2.14 -7.74
C ALA A 227 4.80 3.52 -8.34
N ASN A 228 4.74 3.68 -9.66
CA ASN A 228 4.96 4.96 -10.34
C ASN A 228 4.02 6.06 -9.83
N MET A 229 2.73 5.73 -9.62
CA MET A 229 1.77 6.67 -9.04
C MET A 229 2.10 6.99 -7.57
N VAL A 230 2.43 5.98 -6.76
CA VAL A 230 2.81 6.17 -5.36
C VAL A 230 4.04 7.06 -5.25
N VAL A 231 5.06 6.80 -6.03
CA VAL A 231 6.33 7.56 -6.03
C VAL A 231 6.11 9.00 -6.50
N PHE A 232 5.26 9.22 -7.51
CA PHE A 232 4.84 10.57 -7.90
C PHE A 232 4.17 11.29 -6.73
N LEU A 233 3.23 10.65 -6.00
CA LEU A 233 2.54 11.25 -4.86
C LEU A 233 3.48 11.50 -3.67
N MET A 234 4.54 10.71 -3.49
CA MET A 234 5.59 10.95 -2.50
C MET A 234 6.46 12.16 -2.87
N SER A 235 6.56 12.49 -4.14
CA SER A 235 7.48 13.47 -4.68
C SER A 235 7.00 14.92 -4.47
N LYS A 236 7.95 15.87 -4.60
CA LYS A 236 7.64 17.30 -4.63
C LYS A 236 6.85 17.72 -5.90
N ARG A 237 6.76 16.85 -6.92
CA ARG A 237 6.00 17.13 -8.15
C ARG A 237 4.49 17.08 -7.92
N SER A 238 4.04 16.42 -6.84
CA SER A 238 2.65 16.42 -6.40
C SER A 238 2.38 17.38 -5.22
N SER A 239 3.14 18.47 -5.12
CA SER A 239 3.12 19.39 -3.98
C SER A 239 1.76 20.03 -3.69
N HIS A 240 0.84 20.04 -4.64
CA HIS A 240 -0.51 20.58 -4.50
C HIS A 240 -1.60 19.50 -4.61
N THR A 241 -1.24 18.23 -4.32
CA THR A 241 -2.15 17.07 -4.36
C THR A 241 -2.28 16.47 -2.97
N THR A 242 -3.43 16.62 -2.34
CA THR A 242 -3.76 16.04 -1.03
C THR A 242 -5.24 15.66 -0.94
N GLY A 243 -5.61 14.70 -0.11
CA GLY A 243 -6.99 14.21 0.06
C GLY A 243 -7.52 13.41 -1.13
N GLN A 244 -6.69 13.06 -2.11
CA GLN A 244 -7.13 12.41 -3.34
C GLN A 244 -7.15 10.89 -3.21
N ILE A 245 -8.16 10.29 -3.84
CA ILE A 245 -8.31 8.85 -4.01
C ILE A 245 -8.10 8.56 -5.49
N ILE A 246 -6.94 8.02 -5.85
CA ILE A 246 -6.51 7.86 -7.24
C ILE A 246 -6.52 6.39 -7.64
N TYR A 247 -7.19 6.07 -8.74
CA TYR A 247 -7.33 4.69 -9.23
C TYR A 247 -6.27 4.38 -10.28
N VAL A 248 -5.53 3.29 -10.04
CA VAL A 248 -4.58 2.70 -10.99
C VAL A 248 -5.06 1.28 -11.27
N ASP A 249 -6.06 1.15 -12.13
CA ASP A 249 -6.85 -0.07 -12.27
C ASP A 249 -7.29 -0.40 -13.71
N GLY A 250 -6.74 0.29 -14.70
CA GLY A 250 -7.14 0.09 -16.10
C GLY A 250 -8.61 0.45 -16.40
N GLY A 251 -9.22 1.30 -15.57
CA GLY A 251 -10.62 1.69 -15.70
C GLY A 251 -11.61 0.69 -15.09
N TYR A 252 -11.11 -0.30 -14.33
CA TYR A 252 -11.94 -1.39 -13.79
C TYR A 252 -13.10 -0.88 -12.93
N THR A 253 -12.87 0.12 -12.10
CA THR A 253 -13.85 0.57 -11.11
C THR A 253 -14.92 1.50 -11.68
N HIS A 254 -14.53 2.43 -12.56
CA HIS A 254 -15.41 3.57 -12.92
C HIS A 254 -15.90 3.60 -14.36
N LEU A 255 -15.36 2.78 -15.26
CA LEU A 255 -15.82 2.79 -16.64
C LEU A 255 -17.05 1.91 -16.82
N ASP A 256 -18.06 2.42 -17.53
CA ASP A 256 -19.19 1.63 -18.03
C ASP A 256 -18.67 0.64 -19.09
N ARG A 257 -19.06 -0.62 -18.94
CA ARG A 257 -18.62 -1.73 -19.79
C ARG A 257 -19.76 -2.34 -20.61
N ALA A 258 -20.92 -1.72 -20.63
CA ALA A 258 -22.08 -2.26 -21.33
C ALA A 258 -21.87 -2.33 -22.86
N LEU A 259 -20.99 -1.47 -23.38
CA LEU A 259 -20.70 -1.38 -24.83
C LEU A 259 -19.27 -1.80 -25.21
N LEU A 260 -18.52 -2.44 -24.27
CA LEU A 260 -17.16 -2.89 -24.50
C LEU A 260 -17.09 -4.40 -24.81
#